data_85a23f3561c515a11c9a45c0d65d155f
#
_entry.id   85a23f3561c515a11c9a45c0d65d155f
#
_cell.length_a   1.000
_cell.length_b   1.000
_cell.length_c   1.000
_cell.angle_alpha   90.00
_cell.angle_beta   90.00
_cell.angle_gamma   90.00
#
_symmetry.space_group_name_H-M   'P 1'
#
loop_
_entity.id
_entity.type
_entity.pdbx_description
1 polymer ?
#
loop_
_entity_poly.entity_id
_entity_poly.type
_entity_poly.pdbx_seq_one_letter_code
_entity_poly.pdbx_strand_id
1 'polypeptide(L)'
;MKKFIAICCTVFLFSTAVFSQEQDEDDDRFAVEYRMNEPGDQFINIGLMVTFPLNFGGDFPLYREGQLSTGGAGTIGYHRFLTSWFAVGLDVSFGYNPTIGENMFTYVPFVFCFTVQPTIKKFEFPITMGIGAAVESYLNRTYFPGLTLKPEVGIFYRVTPSWSFGIKGNFMYLPQWYEDSENNDHGNFSSVVIAARYHF
;
A
#
# COMPACT_ATOMS: atom_id res chain seq x y z
N MET A 1 -15.91 23.29 -0.01
CA MET A 1 -16.30 22.14 -0.82
C MET A 1 -16.32 22.41 -2.33
N LYS A 2 -16.97 23.48 -2.84
CA LYS A 2 -17.03 23.77 -4.31
C LYS A 2 -15.66 23.98 -4.99
N LYS A 3 -14.65 24.53 -4.29
CA LYS A 3 -13.29 24.75 -4.85
C LYS A 3 -12.46 23.47 -4.96
N PHE A 4 -12.72 22.47 -4.11
CA PHE A 4 -12.01 21.18 -4.15
C PHE A 4 -12.47 20.31 -5.33
N ILE A 5 -13.77 20.35 -5.64
CA ILE A 5 -14.35 19.63 -6.78
C ILE A 5 -13.82 20.21 -8.10
N ALA A 6 -13.63 21.52 -8.19
CA ALA A 6 -13.10 22.16 -9.39
C ALA A 6 -11.64 21.76 -9.68
N ILE A 7 -10.80 21.57 -8.64
CA ILE A 7 -9.41 21.15 -8.80
C ILE A 7 -9.33 19.69 -9.26
N CYS A 8 -10.16 18.80 -8.70
CA CYS A 8 -10.22 17.40 -9.14
C CYS A 8 -10.69 17.26 -10.59
N CYS A 9 -11.69 18.08 -11.03
CA CYS A 9 -12.15 18.06 -12.40
C CYS A 9 -11.10 18.61 -13.37
N THR A 10 -10.30 19.61 -12.98
CA THR A 10 -9.24 20.16 -13.84
C THR A 10 -8.09 19.17 -14.05
N VAL A 11 -7.71 18.41 -13.02
CA VAL A 11 -6.69 17.35 -13.11
C VAL A 11 -7.18 16.21 -14.01
N PHE A 12 -8.48 15.86 -13.94
CA PHE A 12 -9.06 14.82 -14.77
C PHE A 12 -9.17 15.22 -16.25
N LEU A 13 -9.44 16.50 -16.54
CA LEU A 13 -9.50 17.03 -17.91
C LEU A 13 -8.11 17.19 -18.55
N PHE A 14 -7.06 17.45 -17.78
CA PHE A 14 -5.70 17.50 -18.30
C PHE A 14 -5.16 16.11 -18.65
N SER A 15 -5.57 15.05 -17.94
CA SER A 15 -5.16 13.68 -18.27
C SER A 15 -5.76 13.15 -19.57
N THR A 16 -6.95 13.61 -19.97
CA THR A 16 -7.59 13.20 -21.23
C THR A 16 -7.00 13.90 -22.45
N ALA A 17 -6.43 15.10 -22.31
CA ALA A 17 -5.83 15.84 -23.41
C ALA A 17 -4.45 15.29 -23.86
N VAL A 18 -3.74 14.59 -22.97
CA VAL A 18 -2.42 13.99 -23.29
C VAL A 18 -2.57 12.65 -24.04
N PHE A 19 -3.74 12.01 -24.00
CA PHE A 19 -3.99 10.71 -24.65
C PHE A 19 -4.53 10.81 -26.09
N SER A 20 -4.66 12.03 -26.66
CA SER A 20 -5.26 12.23 -27.99
C SER A 20 -4.25 12.41 -29.10
N GLN A 21 -2.95 12.25 -28.89
CA GLN A 21 -1.94 12.30 -29.92
C GLN A 21 -1.06 11.07 -29.87
N GLU A 22 -1.28 10.20 -30.81
CA GLU A 22 -0.46 9.20 -31.48
C GLU A 22 -1.29 7.97 -31.81
N GLN A 23 -2.07 8.09 -32.85
CA GLN A 23 -2.41 6.98 -33.74
C GLN A 23 -1.58 7.21 -35.00
N ASP A 24 -0.33 6.79 -35.00
CA ASP A 24 0.39 6.49 -36.21
C ASP A 24 0.19 5.00 -36.51
N GLU A 25 -0.64 4.76 -37.53
CA GLU A 25 -0.63 3.56 -38.35
C GLU A 25 0.71 3.51 -39.08
N ASP A 26 1.45 2.45 -38.84
CA ASP A 26 2.44 1.76 -39.67
C ASP A 26 3.67 1.38 -38.84
N ASP A 27 3.68 0.20 -38.28
CA ASP A 27 4.79 -0.75 -38.44
C ASP A 27 4.48 -2.12 -37.77
N ASP A 28 3.68 -2.93 -38.43
CA ASP A 28 3.32 -4.29 -38.02
C ASP A 28 4.48 -5.31 -38.18
N ARG A 29 5.72 -4.86 -38.34
CA ARG A 29 6.83 -5.79 -38.65
C ARG A 29 7.71 -6.20 -37.47
N PHE A 30 7.57 -5.54 -36.29
CA PHE A 30 8.31 -5.87 -35.08
C PHE A 30 7.50 -5.64 -33.82
N ALA A 31 6.21 -5.97 -33.81
CA ALA A 31 5.45 -6.03 -32.58
C ALA A 31 6.04 -7.16 -31.72
N VAL A 32 7.04 -6.84 -30.92
CA VAL A 32 7.43 -7.70 -29.79
C VAL A 32 6.20 -7.80 -28.93
N GLU A 33 5.57 -9.01 -28.92
CA GLU A 33 4.44 -9.31 -28.07
C GLU A 33 4.86 -9.04 -26.62
N TYR A 34 4.46 -7.89 -26.09
CA TYR A 34 4.81 -7.48 -24.75
C TYR A 34 4.11 -8.42 -23.75
N ARG A 35 4.88 -9.34 -23.18
CA ARG A 35 4.41 -10.22 -22.11
C ARG A 35 4.57 -9.52 -20.79
N MET A 36 3.45 -9.27 -20.12
CA MET A 36 3.48 -8.70 -18.78
C MET A 36 3.93 -9.74 -17.77
N ASN A 37 4.79 -9.31 -16.84
CA ASN A 37 5.20 -10.08 -15.67
C ASN A 37 5.93 -11.40 -16.02
N GLU A 38 7.02 -11.31 -16.75
CA GLU A 38 7.89 -12.47 -16.96
C GLU A 38 8.68 -12.82 -15.69
N PRO A 39 9.11 -14.09 -15.52
CA PRO A 39 9.99 -14.45 -14.43
C PRO A 39 11.28 -13.63 -14.47
N GLY A 40 11.59 -12.93 -13.38
CA GLY A 40 12.75 -12.05 -13.28
C GLY A 40 12.41 -10.56 -13.36
N ASP A 41 11.26 -10.20 -13.91
CA ASP A 41 10.78 -8.80 -13.92
C ASP A 41 10.68 -8.26 -12.49
N GLN A 42 10.93 -6.97 -12.38
CA GLN A 42 11.00 -6.28 -11.11
C GLN A 42 10.14 -5.03 -11.14
N PHE A 43 9.65 -4.62 -9.98
CA PHE A 43 8.99 -3.33 -9.87
C PHE A 43 9.21 -2.69 -8.50
N ILE A 44 9.27 -1.36 -8.52
CA ILE A 44 9.19 -0.54 -7.32
C ILE A 44 7.75 -0.06 -7.20
N ASN A 45 7.17 -0.23 -6.02
CA ASN A 45 5.84 0.24 -5.67
C ASN A 45 5.94 1.44 -4.74
N ILE A 46 5.26 2.54 -5.07
CA ILE A 46 5.18 3.73 -4.23
C ILE A 46 3.70 4.04 -4.03
N GLY A 47 3.29 4.27 -2.79
CA GLY A 47 1.90 4.52 -2.48
C GLY A 47 1.70 5.54 -1.37
N LEU A 48 0.59 6.24 -1.44
CA LEU A 48 0.05 7.07 -0.37
C LEU A 48 -1.25 6.45 0.12
N MET A 49 -1.43 6.40 1.43
CA MET A 49 -2.58 5.73 2.02
C MET A 49 -3.24 6.57 3.10
N VAL A 50 -4.54 6.38 3.22
CA VAL A 50 -5.34 6.83 4.36
C VAL A 50 -5.59 5.62 5.25
N THR A 51 -5.29 5.74 6.54
CA THR A 51 -5.36 4.65 7.51
C THR A 51 -6.48 4.90 8.50
N PHE A 52 -7.31 3.88 8.68
CA PHE A 52 -8.46 3.88 9.58
C PHE A 52 -8.18 2.91 10.72
N PRO A 53 -8.08 3.38 11.98
CA PRO A 53 -8.04 2.49 13.13
C PRO A 53 -9.41 1.80 13.27
N LEU A 54 -9.43 0.46 13.42
CA LEU A 54 -10.68 -0.31 13.47
C LEU A 54 -11.00 -0.76 14.88
N ASN A 55 -10.09 -1.53 15.47
CA ASN A 55 -10.28 -2.13 16.78
C ASN A 55 -8.93 -2.32 17.45
N PHE A 56 -8.94 -2.18 18.76
CA PHE A 56 -7.77 -2.36 19.60
C PHE A 56 -8.18 -3.22 20.78
N GLY A 57 -7.36 -4.21 21.12
CA GLY A 57 -7.55 -5.07 22.30
C GLY A 57 -6.77 -4.54 23.48
N GLY A 58 -7.15 -4.94 24.70
CA GLY A 58 -6.46 -4.65 25.93
C GLY A 58 -6.87 -3.36 26.64
N ASP A 59 -6.26 -3.15 27.81
CA ASP A 59 -6.52 -2.00 28.68
C ASP A 59 -5.59 -0.80 28.39
N PHE A 60 -4.83 -0.85 27.29
CA PHE A 60 -3.88 0.21 26.97
C PHE A 60 -4.60 1.54 26.66
N PRO A 61 -4.22 2.68 27.28
CA PRO A 61 -4.96 3.94 27.17
C PRO A 61 -5.09 4.47 25.75
N LEU A 62 -4.16 4.12 24.84
CA LEU A 62 -4.16 4.48 23.44
C LEU A 62 -5.25 3.79 22.63
N TYR A 63 -5.66 2.62 23.06
CA TYR A 63 -6.49 1.70 22.32
C TYR A 63 -7.95 1.67 22.78
N ARG A 64 -8.37 2.64 23.60
CA ARG A 64 -9.80 2.81 23.88
C ARG A 64 -10.49 3.32 22.62
N GLU A 65 -11.69 2.82 22.36
CA GLU A 65 -12.51 3.26 21.23
C GLU A 65 -12.56 4.80 21.13
N GLY A 66 -12.23 5.33 19.95
CA GLY A 66 -12.28 6.78 19.68
C GLY A 66 -11.03 7.58 20.07
N GLN A 67 -9.95 6.97 20.55
CA GLN A 67 -8.73 7.73 20.89
C GLN A 67 -7.80 7.94 19.68
N LEU A 68 -7.79 7.03 18.72
CA LEU A 68 -7.06 7.19 17.47
C LEU A 68 -7.97 7.69 16.36
N SER A 69 -7.53 8.74 15.68
CA SER A 69 -8.22 9.29 14.51
C SER A 69 -7.67 8.70 13.21
N THR A 70 -8.39 8.90 12.12
CA THR A 70 -7.91 8.59 10.77
C THR A 70 -6.58 9.27 10.52
N GLY A 71 -5.63 8.49 10.02
CA GLY A 71 -4.26 8.95 9.75
C GLY A 71 -3.87 8.83 8.30
N GLY A 72 -2.59 9.02 8.06
CA GLY A 72 -1.99 8.90 6.74
C GLY A 72 -0.70 8.10 6.79
N ALA A 73 -0.34 7.49 5.67
CA ALA A 73 0.93 6.82 5.55
C ALA A 73 1.46 6.85 4.11
N GLY A 74 2.77 6.71 3.99
CA GLY A 74 3.45 6.45 2.74
C GLY A 74 4.02 5.03 2.73
N THR A 75 4.11 4.41 1.58
CA THR A 75 4.75 3.10 1.40
C THR A 75 5.68 3.11 0.20
N ILE A 76 6.79 2.41 0.34
CA ILE A 76 7.69 2.07 -0.76
C ILE A 76 8.01 0.58 -0.66
N GLY A 77 8.05 -0.09 -1.80
CA GLY A 77 8.36 -1.50 -1.85
C GLY A 77 9.11 -1.88 -3.11
N TYR A 78 9.84 -2.98 -3.02
CA TYR A 78 10.53 -3.60 -4.13
C TYR A 78 10.07 -5.05 -4.25
N HIS A 79 9.69 -5.44 -5.46
CA HIS A 79 9.16 -6.77 -5.76
C HIS A 79 9.82 -7.35 -6.99
N ARG A 80 9.93 -8.69 -7.01
CA ARG A 80 10.43 -9.45 -8.14
C ARG A 80 9.51 -10.62 -8.46
N PHE A 81 9.18 -10.78 -9.74
CA PHE A 81 8.42 -11.92 -10.23
C PHE A 81 9.29 -13.18 -10.26
N LEU A 82 8.83 -14.23 -9.60
CA LEU A 82 9.42 -15.57 -9.68
C LEU A 82 8.76 -16.39 -10.78
N THR A 83 7.50 -16.12 -11.04
CA THR A 83 6.72 -16.68 -12.17
C THR A 83 5.89 -15.55 -12.77
N SER A 84 5.20 -15.79 -13.87
CA SER A 84 4.32 -14.79 -14.51
C SER A 84 3.14 -14.31 -13.63
N TRP A 85 2.85 -14.99 -12.53
CA TRP A 85 1.72 -14.69 -11.64
C TRP A 85 2.09 -14.59 -10.16
N PHE A 86 3.34 -14.92 -9.80
CA PHE A 86 3.79 -14.91 -8.41
C PHE A 86 5.04 -14.05 -8.24
N ALA A 87 5.00 -13.09 -7.32
CA ALA A 87 6.09 -12.22 -6.97
C ALA A 87 6.38 -12.25 -5.47
N VAL A 88 7.62 -11.97 -5.10
CA VAL A 88 8.06 -11.75 -3.73
C VAL A 88 8.68 -10.38 -3.62
N GLY A 89 8.59 -9.78 -2.42
CA GLY A 89 9.11 -8.43 -2.23
C GLY A 89 9.24 -8.03 -0.77
N LEU A 90 9.67 -6.77 -0.60
CA LEU A 90 9.77 -6.10 0.69
C LEU A 90 9.07 -4.75 0.59
N ASP A 91 8.18 -4.46 1.54
CA ASP A 91 7.55 -3.16 1.71
C ASP A 91 7.97 -2.52 3.03
N VAL A 92 8.25 -1.24 2.98
CA VAL A 92 8.42 -0.37 4.14
C VAL A 92 7.36 0.70 4.06
N SER A 93 6.67 0.93 5.16
CA SER A 93 5.70 2.02 5.25
C SER A 93 6.05 2.92 6.43
N PHE A 94 5.64 4.16 6.35
CA PHE A 94 5.68 5.11 7.46
C PHE A 94 4.29 5.68 7.63
N GLY A 95 3.68 5.40 8.78
CA GLY A 95 2.33 5.82 9.09
C GLY A 95 2.23 6.62 10.37
N TYR A 96 1.22 7.46 10.42
CA TYR A 96 0.85 8.20 11.61
C TYR A 96 -0.67 8.27 11.76
N ASN A 97 -1.13 8.21 12.99
CA ASN A 97 -2.52 8.45 13.37
C ASN A 97 -2.57 9.47 14.52
N PRO A 98 -3.25 10.60 14.36
CA PRO A 98 -3.46 11.56 15.46
C PRO A 98 -4.28 10.93 16.58
N THR A 99 -3.97 11.29 17.82
CA THR A 99 -4.74 10.89 18.99
C THR A 99 -5.52 12.09 19.56
N ILE A 100 -6.52 11.83 20.38
CA ILE A 100 -7.19 12.88 21.15
C ILE A 100 -6.15 13.46 22.13
N GLY A 101 -5.94 14.79 22.10
CA GLY A 101 -4.97 15.48 22.94
C GLY A 101 -3.68 15.90 22.25
N GLU A 102 -3.72 16.10 20.93
CA GLU A 102 -2.60 16.60 20.10
C GLU A 102 -1.35 15.71 20.05
N ASN A 103 -1.46 14.46 20.48
CA ASN A 103 -0.38 13.50 20.37
C ASN A 103 -0.50 12.69 19.05
N MET A 104 0.58 12.03 18.67
CA MET A 104 0.67 11.27 17.43
C MET A 104 1.19 9.87 17.71
N PHE A 105 0.44 8.88 17.23
CA PHE A 105 0.91 7.50 17.14
C PHE A 105 1.58 7.30 15.78
N THR A 106 2.84 6.86 15.78
CA THR A 106 3.61 6.58 14.55
C THR A 106 4.00 5.12 14.52
N TYR A 107 4.03 4.56 13.31
CA TYR A 107 4.44 3.17 13.10
C TYR A 107 5.17 3.03 11.78
N VAL A 108 6.17 2.15 11.78
CA VAL A 108 7.01 1.83 10.62
C VAL A 108 7.05 0.32 10.45
N PRO A 109 6.12 -0.28 9.71
CA PRO A 109 6.16 -1.70 9.39
C PRO A 109 7.16 -1.99 8.27
N PHE A 110 7.91 -3.08 8.48
CA PHE A 110 8.78 -3.73 7.51
C PHE A 110 8.20 -5.10 7.22
N VAL A 111 7.69 -5.32 6.02
CA VAL A 111 6.99 -6.56 5.69
C VAL A 111 7.59 -7.24 4.46
N PHE A 112 7.77 -8.53 4.57
CA PHE A 112 8.07 -9.41 3.45
C PHE A 112 6.76 -9.77 2.76
N CYS A 113 6.66 -9.56 1.45
CA CYS A 113 5.44 -9.68 0.68
C CYS A 113 5.46 -10.90 -0.24
N PHE A 114 4.38 -11.66 -0.20
CA PHE A 114 4.09 -12.75 -1.13
C PHE A 114 2.86 -12.32 -1.95
N THR A 115 3.04 -12.15 -3.25
CA THR A 115 2.00 -11.59 -4.12
C THR A 115 1.62 -12.59 -5.20
N VAL A 116 0.33 -12.90 -5.28
CA VAL A 116 -0.30 -13.56 -6.42
C VAL A 116 -0.95 -12.49 -7.28
N GLN A 117 -0.58 -12.39 -8.54
CA GLN A 117 -1.02 -11.32 -9.43
C GLN A 117 -1.57 -11.85 -10.75
N PRO A 118 -2.83 -12.29 -10.78
CA PRO A 118 -3.50 -12.55 -12.06
C PRO A 118 -3.62 -11.27 -12.88
N THR A 119 -3.49 -11.39 -14.20
CA THR A 119 -3.56 -10.30 -15.15
C THR A 119 -4.61 -10.57 -16.22
N ILE A 120 -5.39 -9.54 -16.58
CA ILE A 120 -6.37 -9.60 -17.66
C ILE A 120 -6.13 -8.39 -18.56
N LYS A 121 -5.56 -8.61 -19.73
CA LYS A 121 -5.11 -7.55 -20.63
C LYS A 121 -4.15 -6.58 -19.90
N LYS A 122 -4.50 -5.31 -19.78
CA LYS A 122 -3.71 -4.29 -19.07
C LYS A 122 -4.06 -4.16 -17.58
N PHE A 123 -5.00 -4.96 -17.06
CA PHE A 123 -5.36 -4.94 -15.65
C PHE A 123 -4.60 -6.01 -14.88
N GLU A 124 -4.10 -5.61 -13.72
CA GLU A 124 -3.38 -6.46 -12.77
C GLU A 124 -4.18 -6.49 -11.45
N PHE A 125 -4.35 -7.68 -10.87
CA PHE A 125 -5.13 -7.89 -9.65
C PHE A 125 -4.24 -8.51 -8.57
N PRO A 126 -3.34 -7.74 -7.94
CA PRO A 126 -2.48 -8.28 -6.90
C PRO A 126 -3.27 -8.65 -5.66
N ILE A 127 -2.99 -9.83 -5.13
CA ILE A 127 -3.39 -10.33 -3.82
C ILE A 127 -2.10 -10.60 -3.07
N THR A 128 -1.84 -9.85 -2.02
CA THR A 128 -0.57 -9.88 -1.30
C THR A 128 -0.78 -10.26 0.15
N MET A 129 0.10 -11.09 0.69
CA MET A 129 0.26 -11.33 2.11
C MET A 129 1.62 -10.78 2.55
N GLY A 130 1.59 -9.73 3.37
CA GLY A 130 2.77 -9.18 4.03
C GLY A 130 2.94 -9.76 5.43
N ILE A 131 4.15 -10.20 5.77
CA ILE A 131 4.52 -10.71 7.09
C ILE A 131 5.82 -10.03 7.50
N GLY A 132 5.86 -9.46 8.71
CA GLY A 132 7.06 -8.74 9.14
C GLY A 132 6.99 -8.25 10.56
N ALA A 133 7.63 -7.12 10.80
CA ALA A 133 7.65 -6.46 12.10
C ALA A 133 7.39 -4.96 11.94
N ALA A 134 6.86 -4.33 12.97
CA ALA A 134 6.67 -2.88 13.02
C ALA A 134 7.40 -2.27 14.21
N VAL A 135 7.99 -1.11 13.99
CA VAL A 135 8.43 -0.22 15.06
C VAL A 135 7.31 0.77 15.30
N GLU A 136 6.87 0.87 16.53
CA GLU A 136 5.79 1.77 16.94
C GLU A 136 6.31 2.79 17.95
N SER A 137 5.82 4.01 17.89
CA SER A 137 6.20 5.07 18.83
C SER A 137 4.99 5.90 19.24
N TYR A 138 4.89 6.13 20.56
CA TYR A 138 3.92 7.00 21.19
C TYR A 138 4.49 7.65 22.44
N LEU A 139 4.35 8.96 22.59
CA LEU A 139 4.77 9.73 23.78
C LEU A 139 6.18 9.39 24.26
N ASN A 140 7.20 9.45 23.40
CA ASN A 140 8.60 9.13 23.71
C ASN A 140 8.87 7.66 24.15
N ARG A 141 7.89 6.77 24.00
CA ARG A 141 8.08 5.32 24.17
C ARG A 141 8.10 4.67 22.80
N THR A 142 9.12 3.87 22.56
CA THR A 142 9.25 3.06 21.35
C THR A 142 8.98 1.60 21.74
N TYR A 143 8.09 0.97 20.98
CA TYR A 143 7.75 -0.44 21.14
C TYR A 143 8.34 -1.22 19.98
N PHE A 144 9.05 -2.30 20.29
CA PHE A 144 9.69 -3.18 19.31
C PHE A 144 9.86 -4.58 19.90
N PRO A 145 9.76 -5.64 19.12
CA PRO A 145 9.11 -5.81 17.82
C PRO A 145 7.72 -6.45 17.94
N GLY A 146 6.76 -5.94 17.23
CA GLY A 146 5.49 -6.65 17.00
C GLY A 146 5.53 -7.43 15.69
N LEU A 147 4.99 -8.66 15.66
CA LEU A 147 4.69 -9.33 14.40
C LEU A 147 3.65 -8.50 13.65
N THR A 148 3.88 -8.23 12.37
CA THR A 148 2.92 -7.53 11.52
C THR A 148 2.40 -8.47 10.46
N LEU A 149 1.07 -8.58 10.35
CA LEU A 149 0.39 -9.25 9.25
C LEU A 149 -0.36 -8.21 8.42
N LYS A 150 -0.10 -8.19 7.12
CA LYS A 150 -0.66 -7.20 6.19
C LYS A 150 -1.21 -7.85 4.93
N PRO A 151 -2.41 -8.46 4.97
CA PRO A 151 -3.11 -8.84 3.75
C PRO A 151 -3.52 -7.59 2.96
N GLU A 152 -3.34 -7.65 1.64
CA GLU A 152 -3.58 -6.56 0.71
C GLU A 152 -4.18 -7.09 -0.58
N VAL A 153 -5.16 -6.36 -1.14
CA VAL A 153 -5.73 -6.62 -2.46
C VAL A 153 -5.77 -5.33 -3.25
N GLY A 154 -5.64 -5.41 -4.57
CA GLY A 154 -5.65 -4.22 -5.39
C GLY A 154 -6.05 -4.46 -6.83
N ILE A 155 -6.17 -3.35 -7.54
CA ILE A 155 -6.34 -3.30 -8.98
C ILE A 155 -5.40 -2.25 -9.54
N PHE A 156 -4.62 -2.62 -10.55
CA PHE A 156 -3.73 -1.72 -11.28
C PHE A 156 -4.03 -1.76 -12.76
N TYR A 157 -3.78 -0.64 -13.41
CA TYR A 157 -3.84 -0.52 -14.85
C TYR A 157 -2.44 -0.20 -15.38
N ARG A 158 -1.94 -1.03 -16.30
CA ARG A 158 -0.65 -0.84 -16.98
C ARG A 158 -0.81 0.19 -18.09
N VAL A 159 -0.37 1.42 -17.80
CA VAL A 159 -0.46 2.55 -18.75
C VAL A 159 0.61 2.42 -19.83
N THR A 160 1.84 2.13 -19.42
CA THR A 160 2.99 1.87 -20.30
C THR A 160 3.67 0.56 -19.88
N PRO A 161 4.58 0.00 -20.68
CA PRO A 161 5.38 -1.15 -20.26
C PRO A 161 6.05 -0.97 -18.89
N SER A 162 6.50 0.24 -18.58
CA SER A 162 7.24 0.54 -17.35
C SER A 162 6.38 1.11 -16.21
N TRP A 163 5.12 1.54 -16.47
CA TRP A 163 4.31 2.18 -15.44
C TRP A 163 2.92 1.58 -15.31
N SER A 164 2.55 1.28 -14.08
CA SER A 164 1.16 0.97 -13.70
C SER A 164 0.71 1.83 -12.53
N PHE A 165 -0.58 2.17 -12.52
CA PHE A 165 -1.22 2.94 -11.47
C PHE A 165 -2.44 2.18 -10.97
N GLY A 166 -2.70 2.28 -9.67
CA GLY A 166 -3.80 1.53 -9.09
C GLY A 166 -4.21 1.96 -7.71
N ILE A 167 -5.20 1.24 -7.22
CA ILE A 167 -5.74 1.39 -5.87
C ILE A 167 -5.62 0.05 -5.18
N LYS A 168 -5.24 0.08 -3.90
CA LYS A 168 -5.14 -1.10 -3.04
C LYS A 168 -5.92 -0.87 -1.76
N GLY A 169 -6.48 -1.94 -1.23
CA GLY A 169 -6.99 -1.99 0.14
C GLY A 169 -6.12 -2.94 0.94
N ASN A 170 -5.76 -2.56 2.16
CA ASN A 170 -5.08 -3.46 3.07
C ASN A 170 -5.72 -3.46 4.45
N PHE A 171 -5.50 -4.56 5.14
CA PHE A 171 -5.74 -4.70 6.56
C PHE A 171 -4.39 -4.96 7.22
N MET A 172 -4.14 -4.36 8.37
CA MET A 172 -2.89 -4.53 9.10
C MET A 172 -3.19 -4.90 10.54
N TYR A 173 -2.63 -6.03 10.97
CA TYR A 173 -2.68 -6.52 12.33
C TYR A 173 -1.32 -6.32 12.97
N LEU A 174 -1.30 -5.58 14.09
CA LEU A 174 -0.12 -5.22 14.86
C LEU A 174 -0.28 -5.73 16.30
N PRO A 175 0.12 -6.97 16.59
CA PRO A 175 0.14 -7.47 17.96
C PRO A 175 1.36 -6.91 18.70
N GLN A 176 1.15 -6.53 19.94
CA GLN A 176 2.18 -6.13 20.89
C GLN A 176 2.31 -7.20 21.95
N TRP A 177 3.52 -7.73 22.10
CA TRP A 177 3.82 -8.74 23.10
C TRP A 177 4.73 -8.16 24.19
N TYR A 178 4.32 -8.33 25.43
CA TYR A 178 5.05 -7.92 26.61
C TYR A 178 5.56 -9.15 27.38
N GLU A 179 6.56 -8.96 28.25
CA GLU A 179 7.05 -10.01 29.14
C GLU A 179 5.92 -10.56 30.03
N ASP A 180 5.06 -9.66 30.54
CA ASP A 180 3.84 -10.03 31.23
C ASP A 180 2.71 -10.17 30.21
N SER A 181 2.27 -11.39 29.98
CA SER A 181 1.24 -11.73 29.00
C SER A 181 -0.11 -11.05 29.23
N GLU A 182 -0.37 -10.59 30.47
CA GLU A 182 -1.56 -9.80 30.83
C GLU A 182 -1.60 -8.43 30.15
N ASN A 183 -0.45 -7.91 29.72
CA ASN A 183 -0.31 -6.64 29.02
C ASN A 183 -0.29 -6.78 27.49
N ASN A 184 -0.45 -7.99 26.98
CA ASN A 184 -0.47 -8.20 25.52
C ASN A 184 -1.65 -7.49 24.87
N ASP A 185 -1.37 -6.79 23.79
CA ASP A 185 -2.34 -5.98 23.09
C ASP A 185 -2.24 -6.17 21.57
N HIS A 186 -3.20 -5.66 20.82
CA HIS A 186 -3.17 -5.69 19.38
C HIS A 186 -3.92 -4.51 18.78
N GLY A 187 -3.38 -3.98 17.69
CA GLY A 187 -4.01 -2.94 16.88
C GLY A 187 -4.41 -3.46 15.51
N ASN A 188 -5.61 -3.11 15.09
CA ASN A 188 -6.13 -3.41 13.75
C ASN A 188 -6.35 -2.13 12.98
N PHE A 189 -5.78 -2.06 11.79
CA PHE A 189 -5.94 -0.94 10.86
C PHE A 189 -6.46 -1.42 9.53
N SER A 190 -7.28 -0.61 8.88
CA SER A 190 -7.61 -0.75 7.47
C SER A 190 -7.10 0.47 6.72
N SER A 191 -6.69 0.30 5.47
CA SER A 191 -6.21 1.42 4.68
C SER A 191 -6.64 1.32 3.23
N VAL A 192 -6.82 2.49 2.62
CA VAL A 192 -6.96 2.62 1.17
C VAL A 192 -5.72 3.33 0.64
N VAL A 193 -5.11 2.76 -0.39
CA VAL A 193 -3.83 3.19 -0.96
C VAL A 193 -4.00 3.55 -2.41
N ILE A 194 -3.52 4.71 -2.81
CA ILE A 194 -3.28 5.05 -4.21
C ILE A 194 -1.81 4.78 -4.48
N ALA A 195 -1.51 3.99 -5.51
CA ALA A 195 -0.15 3.54 -5.77
C ALA A 195 0.25 3.64 -7.24
N ALA A 196 1.54 3.88 -7.44
CA ALA A 196 2.23 3.78 -8.72
C ALA A 196 3.29 2.69 -8.64
N ARG A 197 3.49 1.95 -9.73
CA ARG A 197 4.55 0.95 -9.88
C ARG A 197 5.40 1.29 -11.08
N TYR A 198 6.71 1.23 -10.88
CA TYR A 198 7.69 1.31 -11.96
C TYR A 198 8.30 -0.06 -12.19
N HIS A 199 8.13 -0.59 -13.40
CA HIS A 199 8.60 -1.92 -13.83
C HIS A 199 9.88 -1.79 -14.65
N PHE A 200 10.83 -2.71 -14.45
CA PHE A 200 12.14 -2.75 -15.13
C PHE A 200 12.73 -4.16 -15.15
#